data_f46b6e59dd8be61ffe45f82d88a5ecb0
#
_entry.id   f46b6e59dd8be61ffe45f82d88a5ecb0
#
_cell.length_a   1.000
_cell.length_b   1.000
_cell.length_c   1.000
_cell.angle_alpha   90.00
_cell.angle_beta   90.00
_cell.angle_gamma   90.00
#
_symmetry.space_group_name_H-M   'P 1'
#
loop_
_entity.id
_entity.type
_entity.pdbx_description
1 polymer ?
#
loop_
_entity_poly.entity_id
_entity_poly.type
_entity_poly.pdbx_seq_one_letter_code
_entity_poly.pdbx_strand_id
1 'polypeptide(L)'
;MARLARVVSPDTPHHVTQRGNARQFILETDTDRLVYLDLLRRHGALHGLGLLGYCLMSNHVHLIVVPARHDSLRLALKHTHGRYAAYFNARFASSGHVWQGRFYSCPLDLPHLWAALRYTELNPVRAGMVADPAAYHWSSAAAHCGDDLPGTALESNARIRGH
;
A
#
# COMPACT_ATOMS: atom_id res chain seq x y z
N MET A 1 -8.66 -1.85 -27.14
CA MET A 1 -9.21 -2.92 -26.27
C MET A 1 -9.85 -2.32 -25.04
N ALA A 2 -11.08 -2.70 -24.77
CA ALA A 2 -11.71 -2.34 -23.50
C ALA A 2 -10.94 -3.01 -22.33
N ARG A 3 -10.57 -2.22 -21.32
CA ARG A 3 -9.94 -2.77 -20.12
C ARG A 3 -10.99 -3.48 -19.26
N LEU A 4 -10.71 -4.70 -18.86
CA LEU A 4 -11.57 -5.43 -17.93
C LEU A 4 -11.72 -4.64 -16.61
N ALA A 5 -12.95 -4.61 -16.10
CA ALA A 5 -13.22 -4.04 -14.79
C ALA A 5 -12.51 -4.89 -13.71
N ARG A 6 -12.01 -4.21 -12.66
CA ARG A 6 -11.48 -4.93 -11.49
C ARG A 6 -12.60 -5.64 -10.76
N VAL A 7 -12.29 -6.85 -10.31
CA VAL A 7 -13.16 -7.53 -9.35
C VAL A 7 -12.87 -6.92 -7.97
N VAL A 8 -13.86 -6.26 -7.40
CA VAL A 8 -13.81 -5.70 -6.03
C VAL A 8 -14.95 -6.31 -5.23
N SER A 9 -14.60 -6.94 -4.12
CA SER A 9 -15.55 -7.49 -3.18
C SER A 9 -15.49 -6.68 -1.88
N PRO A 10 -16.57 -5.94 -1.50
CA PRO A 10 -16.61 -5.21 -0.24
C PRO A 10 -16.37 -6.13 0.96
N ASP A 11 -15.75 -5.58 1.98
CA ASP A 11 -15.40 -6.26 3.25
C ASP A 11 -14.47 -7.48 3.08
N THR A 12 -13.90 -7.64 1.89
CA THR A 12 -12.95 -8.69 1.57
C THR A 12 -11.55 -8.09 1.43
N PRO A 13 -10.50 -8.70 2.02
CA PRO A 13 -9.13 -8.25 1.82
C PRO A 13 -8.70 -8.35 0.36
N HIS A 14 -7.93 -7.37 -0.09
CA HIS A 14 -7.33 -7.33 -1.43
C HIS A 14 -5.83 -7.11 -1.32
N HIS A 15 -5.06 -7.82 -2.12
CA HIS A 15 -3.65 -7.52 -2.35
C HIS A 15 -3.54 -6.52 -3.50
N VAL A 16 -2.88 -5.40 -3.24
CA VAL A 16 -2.64 -4.33 -4.19
C VAL A 16 -1.16 -4.15 -4.41
N THR A 17 -0.76 -4.01 -5.66
CA THR A 17 0.61 -3.62 -6.03
C THR A 17 0.58 -2.45 -6.99
N GLN A 18 1.54 -1.54 -6.85
CA GLN A 18 1.77 -0.43 -7.77
C GLN A 18 3.27 -0.18 -7.90
N ARG A 19 3.70 0.11 -9.11
CA ARG A 19 5.11 0.26 -9.45
C ARG A 19 5.40 1.60 -10.10
N GLY A 20 6.61 2.11 -9.88
CA GLY A 20 7.13 3.28 -10.59
C GLY A 20 7.27 3.02 -12.08
N ASN A 21 6.96 4.04 -12.90
CA ASN A 21 7.14 3.97 -14.34
C ASN A 21 8.60 3.67 -14.70
N ALA A 22 8.83 2.77 -15.66
CA ALA A 22 10.16 2.32 -16.04
C ALA A 22 11.00 1.81 -14.83
N ARG A 23 10.33 1.30 -13.79
CA ARG A 23 10.94 0.85 -12.53
C ARG A 23 11.75 1.92 -11.80
N GLN A 24 11.49 3.19 -12.06
CA GLN A 24 12.18 4.29 -11.38
C GLN A 24 11.94 4.24 -9.86
N PHE A 25 12.90 4.71 -9.10
CA PHE A 25 12.74 4.87 -7.67
C PHE A 25 11.80 6.04 -7.38
N ILE A 26 10.73 5.75 -6.68
CA ILE A 26 9.65 6.70 -6.37
C ILE A 26 9.52 6.97 -4.87
N LEU A 27 10.13 6.14 -4.05
CA LEU A 27 10.10 6.19 -2.58
C LEU A 27 11.53 6.05 -2.05
N GLU A 28 12.37 7.07 -2.26
CA GLU A 28 13.80 7.00 -1.90
C GLU A 28 14.07 7.47 -0.48
N THR A 29 13.43 8.56 -0.06
CA THR A 29 13.66 9.16 1.25
C THR A 29 12.58 8.78 2.25
N ASP A 30 12.88 8.96 3.52
CA ASP A 30 11.89 8.79 4.59
C ASP A 30 10.73 9.77 4.44
N THR A 31 11.01 11.01 3.99
CA THR A 31 9.98 11.99 3.69
C THR A 31 9.02 11.51 2.59
N ASP A 32 9.54 10.92 1.52
CA ASP A 32 8.71 10.34 0.44
C ASP A 32 7.74 9.30 0.98
N ARG A 33 8.24 8.41 1.82
CA ARG A 33 7.44 7.33 2.41
C ARG A 33 6.40 7.85 3.40
N LEU A 34 6.77 8.84 4.22
CA LEU A 34 5.83 9.50 5.13
C LEU A 34 4.71 10.22 4.36
N VAL A 35 5.04 10.93 3.29
CA VAL A 35 4.03 11.57 2.42
C VAL A 35 3.09 10.54 1.82
N TYR A 36 3.63 9.43 1.30
CA TYR A 36 2.80 8.36 0.74
C TYR A 36 1.84 7.77 1.77
N LEU A 37 2.34 7.42 2.96
CA LEU A 37 1.53 6.85 4.03
C LEU A 37 0.46 7.83 4.53
N ASP A 38 0.78 9.11 4.65
CA ASP A 38 -0.19 10.13 5.06
C ASP A 38 -1.31 10.27 4.02
N LEU A 39 -0.97 10.31 2.74
CA LEU A 39 -1.96 10.33 1.66
C LEU A 39 -2.84 9.09 1.66
N LEU A 40 -2.23 7.92 1.81
CA LEU A 40 -2.95 6.64 1.87
C LEU A 40 -3.92 6.61 3.06
N ARG A 41 -3.48 7.05 4.23
CA ARG A 41 -4.31 7.13 5.43
C ARG A 41 -5.49 8.09 5.25
N ARG A 42 -5.25 9.28 4.73
CA ARG A 42 -6.29 10.30 4.51
C ARG A 42 -7.34 9.83 3.52
N HIS A 43 -6.90 9.37 2.37
CA HIS A 43 -7.82 8.93 1.31
C HIS A 43 -8.47 7.58 1.64
N GLY A 44 -7.77 6.72 2.37
CA GLY A 44 -8.35 5.50 2.92
C GLY A 44 -9.51 5.79 3.88
N ALA A 45 -9.31 6.70 4.83
CA ALA A 45 -10.36 7.12 5.75
C ALA A 45 -11.55 7.76 5.02
N LEU A 46 -11.28 8.63 4.05
CA LEU A 46 -12.32 9.34 3.29
C LEU A 46 -13.17 8.40 2.42
N HIS A 47 -12.57 7.38 1.84
CA HIS A 47 -13.22 6.51 0.87
C HIS A 47 -13.52 5.10 1.39
N GLY A 48 -13.33 4.85 2.68
CA GLY A 48 -13.66 3.55 3.28
C GLY A 48 -12.71 2.43 2.87
N LEU A 49 -11.41 2.69 2.81
CA LEU A 49 -10.38 1.68 2.56
C LEU A 49 -9.56 1.46 3.82
N GLY A 50 -9.69 0.28 4.43
CA GLY A 50 -8.88 -0.14 5.57
C GLY A 50 -7.53 -0.69 5.12
N LEU A 51 -6.47 -0.46 5.93
CA LEU A 51 -5.14 -0.98 5.68
C LEU A 51 -4.80 -2.07 6.70
N LEU A 52 -4.56 -3.30 6.24
CA LEU A 52 -4.17 -4.43 7.08
C LEU A 52 -2.66 -4.64 7.13
N GLY A 53 -1.99 -4.35 6.03
CA GLY A 53 -0.54 -4.51 5.93
C GLY A 53 0.02 -3.79 4.73
N TYR A 54 1.32 -3.53 4.76
CA TYR A 54 1.99 -2.84 3.67
C TYR A 54 3.50 -3.09 3.68
N CYS A 55 4.11 -2.84 2.53
CA CYS A 55 5.55 -2.71 2.39
C CYS A 55 5.85 -1.68 1.30
N LEU A 56 6.62 -0.65 1.65
CA LEU A 56 7.05 0.41 0.75
C LEU A 56 8.48 0.16 0.31
N MET A 57 8.65 -0.42 -0.86
CA MET A 57 9.96 -0.59 -1.49
C MET A 57 10.35 0.69 -2.25
N SER A 58 11.58 0.78 -2.73
CA SER A 58 12.06 2.01 -3.39
C SER A 58 11.31 2.32 -4.69
N ASN A 59 10.91 1.30 -5.45
CA ASN A 59 10.29 1.46 -6.76
C ASN A 59 8.88 0.85 -6.89
N HIS A 60 8.34 0.31 -5.81
CA HIS A 60 6.99 -0.26 -5.80
C HIS A 60 6.43 -0.37 -4.39
N VAL A 61 5.13 -0.54 -4.29
CA VAL A 61 4.42 -0.72 -3.03
C VAL A 61 3.58 -1.99 -3.06
N HIS A 62 3.49 -2.66 -1.93
CA HIS A 62 2.53 -3.72 -1.65
C HIS A 62 1.60 -3.27 -0.54
N LEU A 63 0.30 -3.43 -0.76
CA LEU A 63 -0.73 -3.09 0.21
C LEU A 63 -1.68 -4.28 0.39
N ILE A 64 -2.08 -4.54 1.61
CA ILE A 64 -3.20 -5.43 1.92
C ILE A 64 -4.29 -4.56 2.52
N VAL A 65 -5.40 -4.44 1.80
CA VAL A 65 -6.47 -3.47 2.08
C VAL A 65 -7.84 -4.12 2.08
N VAL A 66 -8.79 -3.51 2.80
CA VAL A 66 -10.20 -3.95 2.84
C VAL A 66 -11.09 -2.79 2.40
N PRO A 67 -11.73 -2.88 1.23
CA PRO A 67 -12.68 -1.87 0.79
C PRO A 67 -14.03 -2.06 1.49
N ALA A 68 -14.61 -0.98 2.02
CA ALA A 68 -15.95 -0.99 2.59
C ALA A 68 -17.04 -0.96 1.51
N ARG A 69 -16.73 -0.41 0.33
CA ARG A 69 -17.64 -0.27 -0.81
C ARG A 69 -16.95 -0.68 -2.11
N HIS A 70 -17.73 -0.93 -3.15
CA HIS A 70 -17.21 -1.29 -4.48
C HIS A 70 -16.27 -0.23 -5.09
N ASP A 71 -16.44 1.04 -4.75
CA ASP A 71 -15.63 2.15 -5.27
C ASP A 71 -14.49 2.58 -4.35
N SER A 72 -14.43 2.07 -3.11
CA SER A 72 -13.44 2.46 -2.09
C SER A 72 -12.00 2.31 -2.60
N LEU A 73 -11.69 1.15 -3.17
CA LEU A 73 -10.35 0.85 -3.68
C LEU A 73 -9.95 1.82 -4.79
N ARG A 74 -10.84 2.01 -5.76
CA ARG A 74 -10.60 2.90 -6.90
C ARG A 74 -10.41 4.35 -6.47
N LEU A 75 -11.29 4.86 -5.60
CA LEU A 75 -11.25 6.27 -5.18
C LEU A 75 -10.04 6.55 -4.28
N ALA A 76 -9.83 5.72 -3.26
CA ALA A 76 -8.71 5.92 -2.33
C ALA A 76 -7.37 5.89 -3.06
N LEU A 77 -7.14 4.90 -3.92
CA LEU A 77 -5.86 4.77 -4.62
C LEU A 77 -5.70 5.76 -5.77
N LYS A 78 -6.77 6.12 -6.47
CA LYS A 78 -6.73 7.20 -7.47
C LYS A 78 -6.20 8.51 -6.87
N HIS A 79 -6.75 8.89 -5.72
CA HIS A 79 -6.36 10.14 -5.06
C HIS A 79 -4.98 10.04 -4.41
N THR A 80 -4.68 8.92 -3.75
CA THR A 80 -3.36 8.69 -3.16
C THR A 80 -2.26 8.75 -4.21
N HIS A 81 -2.39 7.96 -5.28
CA HIS A 81 -1.36 7.87 -6.31
C HIS A 81 -1.28 9.14 -7.15
N GLY A 82 -2.41 9.80 -7.43
CA GLY A 82 -2.41 11.07 -8.16
C GLY A 82 -1.75 12.20 -7.39
N ARG A 83 -2.07 12.33 -6.10
CA ARG A 83 -1.44 13.33 -5.22
C ARG A 83 0.04 13.04 -5.00
N TYR A 84 0.40 11.78 -4.82
CA TYR A 84 1.80 11.40 -4.70
C TYR A 84 2.60 11.70 -5.98
N ALA A 85 2.03 11.44 -7.14
CA ALA A 85 2.66 11.77 -8.42
C ALA A 85 2.91 13.28 -8.56
N ALA A 86 1.95 14.11 -8.15
CA ALA A 86 2.12 15.57 -8.13
C ALA A 86 3.25 16.00 -7.18
N TYR A 87 3.30 15.44 -5.98
CA TYR A 87 4.37 15.66 -5.01
C TYR A 87 5.74 15.28 -5.59
N PHE A 88 5.86 14.09 -6.16
CA PHE A 88 7.09 13.58 -6.74
C PHE A 88 7.58 14.46 -7.90
N ASN A 89 6.71 14.80 -8.83
CA ASN A 89 7.05 15.64 -9.97
C ASN A 89 7.46 17.06 -9.55
N ALA A 90 6.78 17.64 -8.57
CA ALA A 90 7.16 18.96 -8.02
C ALA A 90 8.54 18.92 -7.38
N ARG A 91 8.86 17.87 -6.62
CA ARG A 91 10.14 17.71 -5.93
C ARG A 91 11.34 17.62 -6.90
N PHE A 92 11.16 16.92 -8.01
CA PHE A 92 12.21 16.72 -9.02
C PHE A 92 12.12 17.67 -10.21
N ALA A 93 11.24 18.68 -10.15
CA ALA A 93 10.98 19.60 -11.27
C ALA A 93 10.74 18.85 -12.58
N SER A 94 10.03 17.72 -12.52
CA SER A 94 9.77 16.84 -13.63
C SER A 94 8.28 16.80 -13.98
N SER A 95 7.98 16.19 -15.10
CA SER A 95 6.61 15.96 -15.58
C SER A 95 6.49 14.54 -16.14
N GLY A 96 5.28 14.07 -16.34
CA GLY A 96 5.02 12.75 -16.92
C GLY A 96 4.55 11.75 -15.90
N HIS A 97 4.53 10.49 -16.32
CA HIS A 97 3.98 9.39 -15.52
C HIS A 97 4.96 8.94 -14.42
N VAL A 98 4.54 9.06 -13.18
CA VAL A 98 5.28 8.53 -12.02
C VAL A 98 4.99 7.04 -11.86
N TRP A 99 3.75 6.62 -12.07
CA TRP A 99 3.30 5.24 -11.94
C TRP A 99 3.23 4.53 -13.29
N GLN A 100 3.54 3.22 -13.30
CA GLN A 100 3.54 2.37 -14.51
C GLN A 100 2.12 2.04 -15.02
N GLY A 101 1.15 2.86 -14.84
CA GLY A 101 -0.22 2.62 -15.23
C GLY A 101 -1.12 2.34 -14.04
N ARG A 102 -2.14 1.50 -14.23
CA ARG A 102 -3.10 1.18 -13.18
C ARG A 102 -2.49 0.22 -12.15
N PHE A 103 -2.86 0.40 -10.87
CA PHE A 103 -2.50 -0.58 -9.85
C PHE A 103 -3.14 -1.96 -10.14
N TYR A 104 -2.45 -3.02 -9.74
CA TYR A 104 -2.98 -4.37 -9.71
C TYR A 104 -3.72 -4.61 -8.40
N SER A 105 -4.81 -5.38 -8.44
CA SER A 105 -5.49 -5.83 -7.22
C SER A 105 -6.09 -7.22 -7.40
N CYS A 106 -6.12 -7.98 -6.31
CA CYS A 106 -6.67 -9.33 -6.27
C CYS A 106 -7.38 -9.54 -4.93
N PRO A 107 -8.68 -9.93 -4.92
CA PRO A 107 -9.35 -10.32 -3.68
C PRO A 107 -8.73 -11.59 -3.11
N LEU A 108 -8.74 -11.70 -1.78
CA LEU A 108 -8.10 -12.77 -1.03
C LEU A 108 -9.13 -13.48 -0.13
N ASP A 109 -9.16 -14.80 -0.18
CA ASP A 109 -9.76 -15.59 0.89
C ASP A 109 -8.82 -15.66 2.12
N LEU A 110 -9.25 -16.27 3.21
CA LEU A 110 -8.50 -16.28 4.44
C LEU A 110 -7.10 -16.95 4.32
N PRO A 111 -6.94 -18.14 3.70
CA PRO A 111 -5.62 -18.72 3.48
C PRO A 111 -4.70 -17.84 2.64
N HIS A 112 -5.22 -17.25 1.56
CA HIS A 112 -4.44 -16.35 0.70
C HIS A 112 -4.13 -15.01 1.37
N LEU A 113 -4.97 -14.53 2.30
CA LEU A 113 -4.68 -13.35 3.10
C LEU A 113 -3.39 -13.53 3.91
N TRP A 114 -3.26 -14.64 4.64
CA TRP A 114 -2.06 -14.92 5.42
C TRP A 114 -0.82 -15.07 4.53
N ALA A 115 -0.97 -15.75 3.40
CA ALA A 115 0.12 -15.88 2.43
C ALA A 115 0.53 -14.52 1.84
N ALA A 116 -0.42 -13.66 1.51
CA ALA A 116 -0.16 -12.33 0.96
C ALA A 116 0.47 -11.38 1.97
N LEU A 117 0.02 -11.39 3.24
CA LEU A 117 0.65 -10.63 4.33
C LEU A 117 2.11 -11.05 4.50
N ARG A 118 2.35 -12.35 4.61
CA ARG A 118 3.70 -12.89 4.73
C ARG A 118 4.57 -12.53 3.53
N TYR A 119 4.05 -12.68 2.32
CA TYR A 119 4.75 -12.30 1.09
C TYR A 119 5.13 -10.80 1.10
N THR A 120 4.19 -9.95 1.46
CA THR A 120 4.37 -8.49 1.52
C THR A 120 5.45 -8.11 2.53
N GLU A 121 5.39 -8.64 3.74
CA GLU A 121 6.30 -8.27 4.82
C GLU A 121 7.70 -8.90 4.69
N LEU A 122 7.83 -10.02 3.99
CA LEU A 122 9.11 -10.64 3.67
C LEU A 122 9.80 -10.04 2.43
N ASN A 123 9.16 -9.12 1.74
CA ASN A 123 9.72 -8.52 0.52
C ASN A 123 11.13 -7.92 0.73
N PRO A 124 11.39 -7.14 1.81
CA PRO A 124 12.74 -6.62 2.05
C PRO A 124 13.78 -7.71 2.37
N VAL A 125 13.37 -8.82 2.97
CA VAL A 125 14.24 -9.96 3.23
C VAL A 125 14.63 -10.64 1.94
N ARG A 126 13.67 -10.90 1.04
CA ARG A 126 13.94 -11.49 -0.27
C ARG A 126 14.80 -10.59 -1.15
N ALA A 127 14.69 -9.27 -0.97
CA ALA A 127 15.53 -8.30 -1.67
C ALA A 127 16.94 -8.15 -1.06
N GLY A 128 17.24 -8.88 0.02
CA GLY A 128 18.54 -8.84 0.68
C GLY A 128 18.80 -7.54 1.47
N MET A 129 17.76 -6.78 1.78
CA MET A 129 17.91 -5.48 2.47
C MET A 129 18.01 -5.64 4.00
N VAL A 130 17.33 -6.62 4.56
CA VAL A 130 17.31 -6.95 6.00
C VAL A 130 17.25 -8.45 6.17
N ALA A 131 17.74 -8.97 7.31
CA ALA A 131 17.62 -10.39 7.68
C ALA A 131 16.29 -10.69 8.36
N ASP A 132 15.78 -9.74 9.16
CA ASP A 132 14.51 -9.84 9.89
C ASP A 132 13.51 -8.84 9.28
N PRO A 133 12.30 -9.28 8.88
CA PRO A 133 11.30 -8.38 8.32
C PRO A 133 10.92 -7.24 9.27
N ALA A 134 10.91 -7.46 10.58
CA ALA A 134 10.64 -6.43 11.58
C ALA A 134 11.69 -5.31 11.62
N ALA A 135 12.90 -5.56 11.10
CA ALA A 135 13.95 -4.55 10.98
C ALA A 135 13.73 -3.58 9.83
N TYR A 136 12.85 -3.89 8.88
CA TYR A 136 12.52 -2.96 7.80
C TYR A 136 11.43 -1.99 8.25
N HIS A 137 11.82 -0.73 8.41
CA HIS A 137 10.97 0.31 9.00
C HIS A 137 9.71 0.62 8.16
N TRP A 138 9.77 0.44 6.85
CA TRP A 138 8.71 0.85 5.92
C TRP A 138 7.78 -0.30 5.53
N SER A 139 7.46 -1.14 6.50
CA SER A 139 6.46 -2.20 6.38
C SER A 139 5.66 -2.35 7.67
N SER A 140 4.57 -3.11 7.59
CA SER A 140 3.74 -3.44 8.75
C SER A 140 4.30 -4.59 9.61
N ALA A 141 5.45 -5.16 9.26
CA ALA A 141 5.99 -6.35 9.93
C ALA A 141 6.24 -6.13 11.43
N ALA A 142 6.88 -5.02 11.81
CA ALA A 142 7.16 -4.71 13.20
C ALA A 142 5.88 -4.60 14.05
N ALA A 143 4.85 -3.94 13.53
CA ALA A 143 3.56 -3.81 14.21
C ALA A 143 2.86 -5.18 14.37
N HIS A 144 2.98 -6.07 13.41
CA HIS A 144 2.42 -7.42 13.51
C HIS A 144 3.22 -8.33 14.45
N CYS A 145 4.51 -8.05 14.65
CA CYS A 145 5.35 -8.74 15.63
C CYS A 145 5.19 -8.19 17.05
N GLY A 146 4.37 -7.17 17.28
CA GLY A 146 4.10 -6.58 18.59
C GLY A 146 5.00 -5.40 18.96
N ASP A 147 5.80 -4.89 18.04
CA ASP A 147 6.58 -3.68 18.24
C ASP A 147 5.71 -2.45 17.93
N ASP A 148 5.37 -1.69 18.97
CA ASP A 148 4.64 -0.43 18.84
C ASP A 148 5.52 0.63 18.16
N LEU A 149 5.33 0.83 16.87
CA LEU A 149 5.95 1.93 16.15
C LEU A 149 5.01 3.14 16.13
N PRO A 150 5.44 4.31 16.63
CA PRO A 150 4.62 5.53 16.57
C PRO A 150 4.38 5.92 15.11
N GLY A 151 3.12 6.14 14.74
CA GLY A 151 2.74 6.66 13.43
C GLY A 151 2.42 5.63 12.35
N THR A 152 2.24 4.36 12.69
CA THR A 152 1.75 3.37 11.74
C THR A 152 0.27 3.58 11.42
N ALA A 153 -0.08 3.50 10.15
CA ALA A 153 -1.45 3.64 9.65
C ALA A 153 -2.42 2.55 10.16
N LEU A 154 -1.96 1.68 11.06
CA LEU A 154 -2.72 0.56 11.62
C LEU A 154 -3.66 0.96 12.76
N GLU A 155 -3.51 2.16 13.33
CA GLU A 155 -4.32 2.58 14.49
C GLU A 155 -5.82 2.72 14.21
N SER A 156 -6.24 2.80 12.95
CA SER A 156 -7.67 2.92 12.61
C SER A 156 -8.40 1.59 12.45
N ASN A 157 -7.71 0.44 12.53
CA ASN A 157 -8.28 -0.88 12.26
C ASN A 157 -8.66 -1.69 13.52
N ALA A 158 -8.63 -1.09 14.71
CA ALA A 158 -9.08 -1.76 15.95
C ALA A 158 -10.56 -2.19 15.95
N ARG A 159 -11.34 -1.77 14.94
CA ARG A 159 -12.77 -2.12 14.81
C ARG A 159 -13.04 -3.44 14.06
N ILE A 160 -12.06 -4.07 13.47
CA ILE A 160 -12.27 -5.32 12.70
C ILE A 160 -12.07 -6.60 13.55
N ARG A 161 -11.66 -6.45 14.83
CA ARG A 161 -11.48 -7.60 15.73
C ARG A 161 -12.73 -8.01 16.52
N GLY A 162 -13.89 -7.58 16.13
CA GLY A 162 -15.14 -7.86 16.83
C GLY A 162 -16.22 -8.45 15.93
N HIS A 163 -16.00 -9.62 15.37
CA HIS A 163 -17.05 -10.57 14.96
C HIS A 163 -16.44 -11.96 14.78
#